data_6c88354cb296ff631962a8500026b914
#
_entry.id   6c88354cb296ff631962a8500026b914
#
_cell.length_a   1.000
_cell.length_b   1.000
_cell.length_c   1.000
_cell.angle_alpha   90.00
_cell.angle_beta   90.00
_cell.angle_gamma   90.00
#
_symmetry.space_group_name_H-M   'P 1'
#
loop_
_entity.id
_entity.type
_entity.pdbx_description
1 polymer ?
#
loop_
_entity_poly.entity_id
_entity_poly.type
_entity_poly.pdbx_seq_one_letter_code
_entity_poly.pdbx_strand_id
1 'polypeptide(L)'
;MKILAVEFSSEVRSIALLDGETVLAQSAESGGRRTIGLVEEVLQKAGCEREAVETIAVGLGPGSYTGIRGAIAFAQGWQLGREVNLIGISSVECLAARAELENIFGLVDIVVDAQRNEFYLARYEIKAGAHHEIEPLRLAALAEISQRDAAGEKIVGPDIGSWFPRAANLYPDAAVLGRRARARSDFISGDKLEPIYLRETAFKKAPPLRVIE
;
A
#
# COMPACT_ATOMS: atom_id res chain seq x y z
N MET A 1 12.52 -11.16 -15.00
CA MET A 1 11.85 -11.55 -13.72
C MET A 1 10.43 -10.98 -13.76
N LYS A 2 9.46 -11.88 -13.81
CA LYS A 2 8.05 -11.49 -13.83
C LYS A 2 7.52 -11.26 -12.42
N ILE A 3 7.06 -10.05 -12.15
CA ILE A 3 6.56 -9.62 -10.85
C ILE A 3 5.08 -9.32 -10.96
N LEU A 4 4.25 -10.00 -10.17
CA LEU A 4 2.87 -9.66 -9.96
C LEU A 4 2.77 -8.77 -8.71
N ALA A 5 2.44 -7.51 -8.89
CA ALA A 5 2.30 -6.55 -7.80
C ALA A 5 0.83 -6.38 -7.42
N VAL A 6 0.55 -6.36 -6.11
CA VAL A 6 -0.80 -6.29 -5.54
C VAL A 6 -0.84 -5.17 -4.49
N GLU A 7 -1.57 -4.10 -4.78
CA GLU A 7 -1.70 -2.95 -3.90
C GLU A 7 -3.19 -2.68 -3.58
N PHE A 8 -3.57 -2.99 -2.34
CA PHE A 8 -4.95 -2.91 -1.86
C PHE A 8 -5.11 -2.10 -0.58
N SER A 9 -4.12 -1.27 -0.25
CA SER A 9 -4.13 -0.49 0.99
C SER A 9 -5.06 0.73 0.96
N SER A 10 -5.65 1.06 -0.18
CA SER A 10 -6.56 2.21 -0.33
C SER A 10 -7.91 1.79 -0.93
N GLU A 11 -8.80 2.75 -1.12
CA GLU A 11 -10.06 2.55 -1.84
C GLU A 11 -9.81 2.14 -3.30
N VAL A 12 -8.76 2.67 -3.91
CA VAL A 12 -8.30 2.26 -5.25
C VAL A 12 -7.40 1.04 -5.10
N ARG A 13 -7.90 -0.12 -5.48
CA ARG A 13 -7.15 -1.38 -5.51
C ARG A 13 -6.56 -1.61 -6.88
N SER A 14 -5.29 -1.92 -6.96
CA SER A 14 -4.60 -2.14 -8.23
C SER A 14 -3.75 -3.40 -8.23
N ILE A 15 -3.61 -3.98 -9.43
CA ILE A 15 -2.73 -5.09 -9.72
C ILE A 15 -1.96 -4.75 -10.99
N ALA A 16 -0.68 -5.10 -11.03
CA ALA A 16 0.14 -4.97 -12.21
C ALA A 16 1.03 -6.20 -12.40
N LEU A 17 1.25 -6.60 -13.63
CA LEU A 17 2.27 -7.57 -14.02
C LEU A 17 3.39 -6.85 -14.74
N LEU A 18 4.61 -7.05 -14.26
CA LEU A 18 5.80 -6.46 -14.84
C LEU A 18 6.77 -7.55 -15.32
N ASP A 19 7.53 -7.25 -16.38
CA ASP A 19 8.74 -7.99 -16.72
C ASP A 19 9.92 -7.01 -16.74
N GLY A 20 10.78 -7.14 -15.75
CA GLY A 20 11.80 -6.14 -15.48
C GLY A 20 11.21 -4.77 -15.18
N GLU A 21 11.52 -3.76 -15.98
CA GLU A 21 10.98 -2.38 -15.88
C GLU A 21 9.63 -2.21 -16.60
N THR A 22 9.30 -3.13 -17.49
CA THR A 22 8.14 -3.01 -18.39
C THR A 22 6.89 -3.48 -17.69
N VAL A 23 5.88 -2.63 -17.62
CA VAL A 23 4.54 -3.02 -17.20
C VAL A 23 3.85 -3.71 -18.39
N LEU A 24 3.62 -5.03 -18.27
CA LEU A 24 2.95 -5.82 -19.31
C LEU A 24 1.45 -5.58 -19.30
N ALA A 25 0.86 -5.51 -18.12
CA ALA A 25 -0.55 -5.19 -17.92
C ALA A 25 -0.78 -4.61 -16.52
N GLN A 26 -1.81 -3.80 -16.40
CA GLN A 26 -2.29 -3.24 -15.14
C GLN A 26 -3.81 -3.14 -15.15
N SER A 27 -4.42 -3.31 -13.98
CA SER A 27 -5.83 -3.04 -13.76
C SER A 27 -6.03 -2.43 -12.37
N ALA A 28 -7.02 -1.53 -12.27
CA ALA A 28 -7.38 -0.91 -11.00
C ALA A 28 -8.90 -0.81 -10.88
N GLU A 29 -9.41 -0.91 -9.65
CA GLU A 29 -10.83 -0.81 -9.33
C GLU A 29 -11.02 -0.04 -8.03
N SER A 30 -12.03 0.82 -7.98
CA SER A 30 -12.50 1.46 -6.75
C SER A 30 -13.64 0.64 -6.13
N GLY A 31 -13.69 0.57 -4.79
CA GLY A 31 -14.78 -0.11 -4.06
C GLY A 31 -14.59 -1.60 -3.79
N GLY A 32 -13.49 -2.20 -4.23
CA GLY A 32 -13.00 -3.49 -3.72
C GLY A 32 -13.82 -4.75 -3.96
N ARG A 33 -14.69 -4.78 -4.96
CA ARG A 33 -15.64 -5.91 -5.18
C ARG A 33 -15.06 -7.12 -5.93
N ARG A 34 -13.93 -7.01 -6.65
CA ARG A 34 -13.46 -8.00 -7.62
C ARG A 34 -11.98 -8.38 -7.50
N THR A 35 -11.44 -8.43 -6.31
CA THR A 35 -10.00 -8.62 -6.07
C THR A 35 -9.36 -9.79 -6.86
N ILE A 36 -9.97 -10.98 -6.85
CA ILE A 36 -9.45 -12.13 -7.59
C ILE A 36 -9.61 -11.94 -9.09
N GLY A 37 -10.72 -11.36 -9.53
CA GLY A 37 -10.97 -11.08 -10.95
C GLY A 37 -9.96 -10.11 -11.57
N LEU A 38 -9.38 -9.19 -10.78
CA LEU A 38 -8.32 -8.29 -11.25
C LEU A 38 -7.04 -9.04 -11.60
N VAL A 39 -6.68 -10.09 -10.85
CA VAL A 39 -5.50 -10.92 -11.14
C VAL A 39 -5.66 -11.63 -12.48
N GLU A 40 -6.80 -12.30 -12.66
CA GLU A 40 -7.09 -13.02 -13.90
C GLU A 40 -7.11 -12.08 -15.10
N GLU A 41 -7.72 -10.91 -14.94
CA GLU A 41 -7.76 -9.87 -15.98
C GLU A 41 -6.35 -9.40 -16.39
N VAL A 42 -5.47 -9.14 -15.41
CA VAL A 42 -4.09 -8.69 -15.67
C VAL A 42 -3.27 -9.78 -16.34
N LEU A 43 -3.36 -11.02 -15.89
CA LEU A 43 -2.67 -12.15 -16.50
C LEU A 43 -3.14 -12.38 -17.94
N GLN A 44 -4.45 -12.34 -18.17
CA GLN A 44 -5.04 -12.48 -19.51
C GLN A 44 -4.61 -11.35 -20.45
N LYS A 45 -4.67 -10.09 -19.99
CA LYS A 45 -4.22 -8.92 -20.78
C LYS A 45 -2.74 -9.01 -21.15
N ALA A 46 -1.92 -9.56 -20.26
CA ALA A 46 -0.49 -9.75 -20.49
C ALA A 46 -0.15 -11.00 -21.33
N GLY A 47 -1.14 -11.86 -21.62
CA GLY A 47 -0.87 -13.16 -22.24
C GLY A 47 0.08 -14.04 -21.42
N CYS A 48 0.00 -13.95 -20.09
CA CYS A 48 0.92 -14.58 -19.17
C CYS A 48 0.23 -15.65 -18.34
N GLU A 49 0.78 -16.84 -18.35
CA GLU A 49 0.30 -17.94 -17.51
C GLU A 49 0.75 -17.71 -16.04
N ARG A 50 -0.03 -18.22 -15.09
CA ARG A 50 0.27 -18.12 -13.65
C ARG A 50 1.63 -18.68 -13.30
N GLU A 51 2.05 -19.71 -14.01
CA GLU A 51 3.31 -20.44 -13.86
C GLU A 51 4.53 -19.58 -14.18
N ALA A 52 4.37 -18.54 -14.97
CA ALA A 52 5.45 -17.66 -15.35
C ALA A 52 5.70 -16.53 -14.32
N VAL A 53 4.85 -16.36 -13.31
CA VAL A 53 5.06 -15.40 -12.23
C VAL A 53 6.13 -15.93 -11.29
N GLU A 54 7.22 -15.17 -11.13
CA GLU A 54 8.38 -15.54 -10.31
C GLU A 54 8.37 -14.87 -8.93
N THR A 55 7.74 -13.69 -8.83
CA THR A 55 7.67 -12.90 -7.59
C THR A 55 6.30 -12.26 -7.44
N ILE A 56 5.78 -12.25 -6.21
CA ILE A 56 4.60 -11.45 -5.85
C ILE A 56 5.04 -10.35 -4.90
N ALA A 57 4.79 -9.10 -5.28
CA ALA A 57 4.99 -7.93 -4.45
C ALA A 57 3.66 -7.51 -3.82
N VAL A 58 3.66 -7.27 -2.50
CA VAL A 58 2.46 -6.94 -1.74
C VAL A 58 2.61 -5.63 -1.01
N GLY A 59 1.65 -4.72 -1.18
CA GLY A 59 1.52 -3.51 -0.36
C GLY A 59 1.08 -3.88 1.05
N LEU A 60 1.94 -3.60 2.04
CA LEU A 60 1.70 -3.94 3.44
C LEU A 60 0.92 -2.86 4.22
N GLY A 61 0.50 -1.79 3.54
CA GLY A 61 -0.11 -0.63 4.19
C GLY A 61 0.93 0.35 4.75
N PRO A 62 0.51 1.22 5.66
CA PRO A 62 -0.79 1.29 6.34
C PRO A 62 -1.96 1.66 5.41
N GLY A 63 -3.19 1.38 5.87
CA GLY A 63 -4.41 1.74 5.15
C GLY A 63 -5.57 0.76 5.37
N SER A 64 -6.28 0.38 4.32
CA SER A 64 -7.44 -0.50 4.35
C SER A 64 -7.15 -1.85 4.98
N TYR A 65 -7.68 -2.09 6.18
CA TYR A 65 -7.50 -3.31 6.95
C TYR A 65 -7.85 -4.58 6.15
N THR A 66 -9.01 -4.59 5.51
CA THR A 66 -9.48 -5.74 4.74
C THR A 66 -8.73 -5.89 3.42
N GLY A 67 -8.35 -4.78 2.79
CA GLY A 67 -7.61 -4.79 1.54
C GLY A 67 -6.21 -5.38 1.72
N ILE A 68 -5.44 -4.87 2.68
CA ILE A 68 -4.08 -5.34 2.96
C ILE A 68 -4.07 -6.83 3.33
N ARG A 69 -4.98 -7.26 4.21
CA ARG A 69 -5.08 -8.69 4.57
C ARG A 69 -5.50 -9.57 3.40
N GLY A 70 -6.38 -9.07 2.53
CA GLY A 70 -6.75 -9.75 1.30
C GLY A 70 -5.58 -9.94 0.35
N ALA A 71 -4.73 -8.92 0.17
CA ALA A 71 -3.52 -9.01 -0.63
C ALA A 71 -2.49 -9.99 -0.04
N ILE A 72 -2.28 -9.96 1.27
CA ILE A 72 -1.40 -10.90 1.97
C ILE A 72 -1.92 -12.34 1.85
N ALA A 73 -3.21 -12.57 2.14
CA ALA A 73 -3.81 -13.90 2.03
C ALA A 73 -3.75 -14.45 0.60
N PHE A 74 -3.92 -13.59 -0.41
CA PHE A 74 -3.73 -13.94 -1.80
C PHE A 74 -2.30 -14.43 -2.08
N ALA A 75 -1.28 -13.67 -1.66
CA ALA A 75 0.13 -14.02 -1.86
C ALA A 75 0.51 -15.32 -1.11
N GLN A 76 0.03 -15.49 0.12
CA GLN A 76 0.20 -16.72 0.90
C GLN A 76 -0.44 -17.93 0.21
N GLY A 77 -1.69 -17.79 -0.25
CA GLY A 77 -2.39 -18.85 -0.98
C GLY A 77 -1.69 -19.23 -2.29
N TRP A 78 -1.12 -18.25 -3.00
CA TRP A 78 -0.34 -18.52 -4.21
C TRP A 78 0.93 -19.29 -3.89
N GLN A 79 1.68 -18.89 -2.83
CA GLN A 79 2.90 -19.58 -2.42
C GLN A 79 2.65 -21.02 -1.93
N LEU A 80 1.49 -21.29 -1.33
CA LEU A 80 1.11 -22.65 -0.97
C LEU A 80 0.89 -23.55 -2.20
N GLY A 81 0.43 -22.99 -3.30
CA GLY A 81 0.16 -23.74 -4.53
C GLY A 81 1.37 -23.95 -5.41
N ARG A 82 2.39 -23.09 -5.27
CA ARG A 82 3.63 -23.18 -6.07
C ARG A 82 4.74 -22.33 -5.45
N GLU A 83 5.96 -22.70 -5.77
CA GLU A 83 7.13 -21.91 -5.38
C GLU A 83 7.14 -20.56 -6.09
N VAL A 84 7.12 -19.47 -5.29
CA VAL A 84 7.18 -18.08 -5.73
C VAL A 84 7.83 -17.23 -4.64
N ASN A 85 8.62 -16.23 -5.04
CA ASN A 85 9.19 -15.27 -4.10
C ASN A 85 8.13 -14.27 -3.65
N LEU A 86 8.13 -13.90 -2.37
CA LEU A 86 7.26 -12.85 -1.84
C LEU A 86 8.08 -11.67 -1.34
N ILE A 87 7.61 -10.46 -1.63
CA ILE A 87 8.18 -9.20 -1.11
C ILE A 87 7.05 -8.34 -0.57
N GLY A 88 7.21 -7.89 0.68
CA GLY A 88 6.33 -6.91 1.29
C GLY A 88 6.95 -5.51 1.21
N ILE A 89 6.16 -4.52 0.80
CA ILE A 89 6.61 -3.12 0.69
C ILE A 89 5.60 -2.21 1.38
N SER A 90 6.10 -1.19 2.08
CA SER A 90 5.24 -0.16 2.67
C SER A 90 4.48 0.60 1.58
N SER A 91 3.15 0.73 1.74
CA SER A 91 2.34 1.55 0.83
C SER A 91 2.68 3.04 0.94
N VAL A 92 3.28 3.48 2.05
CA VAL A 92 3.82 4.85 2.19
C VAL A 92 5.06 5.04 1.33
N GLU A 93 5.96 4.05 1.25
CA GLU A 93 7.10 4.06 0.31
C GLU A 93 6.60 4.08 -1.14
N CYS A 94 5.54 3.33 -1.44
CA CYS A 94 4.90 3.34 -2.75
C CYS A 94 4.30 4.72 -3.08
N LEU A 95 3.66 5.39 -2.11
CA LEU A 95 3.15 6.76 -2.26
C LEU A 95 4.26 7.78 -2.49
N ALA A 96 5.39 7.67 -1.79
CA ALA A 96 6.55 8.55 -2.01
C ALA A 96 7.12 8.40 -3.42
N ALA A 97 7.27 7.16 -3.90
CA ALA A 97 7.67 6.88 -5.28
C ALA A 97 6.62 7.36 -6.30
N ARG A 98 5.34 7.30 -5.98
CA ARG A 98 4.28 7.84 -6.84
C ARG A 98 4.32 9.36 -6.88
N ALA A 99 4.54 10.03 -5.75
CA ALA A 99 4.69 11.49 -5.69
C ALA A 99 5.86 11.98 -6.53
N GLU A 100 6.98 11.23 -6.56
CA GLU A 100 8.11 11.49 -7.45
C GLU A 100 7.69 11.47 -8.94
N LEU A 101 6.94 10.44 -9.35
CA LEU A 101 6.44 10.30 -10.73
C LEU A 101 5.46 11.42 -11.12
N GLU A 102 4.70 11.94 -10.17
CA GLU A 102 3.78 13.07 -10.36
C GLU A 102 4.50 14.44 -10.24
N ASN A 103 5.85 14.45 -10.11
CA ASN A 103 6.69 15.64 -9.95
C ASN A 103 6.34 16.48 -8.71
N ILE A 104 5.89 15.83 -7.64
CA ILE A 104 5.63 16.47 -6.34
C ILE A 104 6.95 16.48 -5.56
N PHE A 105 7.81 17.44 -5.86
CA PHE A 105 9.15 17.53 -5.29
C PHE A 105 9.22 18.39 -4.01
N GLY A 106 10.28 18.21 -3.23
CA GLY A 106 10.60 18.89 -1.98
C GLY A 106 10.28 18.04 -0.76
N LEU A 107 10.00 18.68 0.37
CA LEU A 107 9.50 17.99 1.56
C LEU A 107 8.00 17.70 1.38
N VAL A 108 7.64 16.44 1.48
CA VAL A 108 6.27 15.95 1.26
C VAL A 108 5.86 15.08 2.43
N ASP A 109 4.73 15.38 3.02
CA ASP A 109 4.07 14.59 4.04
C ASP A 109 3.17 13.56 3.35
N ILE A 110 3.45 12.29 3.57
CA ILE A 110 2.58 11.19 3.18
C ILE A 110 1.64 10.91 4.34
N VAL A 111 0.34 11.11 4.11
CA VAL A 111 -0.69 11.02 5.16
C VAL A 111 -1.74 10.00 4.75
N VAL A 112 -2.04 9.06 5.66
CA VAL A 112 -3.08 8.04 5.46
C VAL A 112 -4.00 8.03 6.66
N ASP A 113 -5.32 8.01 6.44
CA ASP A 113 -6.31 7.97 7.52
C ASP A 113 -6.14 6.70 8.36
N ALA A 114 -5.86 6.87 9.66
CA ALA A 114 -5.77 5.80 10.64
C ALA A 114 -7.08 5.62 11.44
N GLN A 115 -8.16 6.31 11.02
CA GLN A 115 -9.43 6.38 11.72
C GLN A 115 -9.38 7.08 13.09
N ARG A 116 -10.52 7.46 13.63
CA ARG A 116 -10.66 8.08 14.96
C ARG A 116 -9.91 9.41 15.12
N ASN A 117 -9.84 10.22 14.06
CA ASN A 117 -9.10 11.50 13.99
C ASN A 117 -7.59 11.34 14.24
N GLU A 118 -7.03 10.20 13.90
CA GLU A 118 -5.60 9.93 13.84
C GLU A 118 -5.20 9.60 12.41
N PHE A 119 -3.96 9.88 12.08
CA PHE A 119 -3.38 9.68 10.76
C PHE A 119 -2.05 8.98 10.88
N TYR A 120 -1.74 8.12 9.94
CA TYR A 120 -0.37 7.70 9.68
C TYR A 120 0.32 8.82 8.95
N LEU A 121 1.49 9.22 9.42
CA LEU A 121 2.31 10.30 8.86
C LEU A 121 3.74 9.82 8.68
N ALA A 122 4.29 10.04 7.49
CA ALA A 122 5.72 9.96 7.22
C ALA A 122 6.11 11.17 6.37
N ARG A 123 7.34 11.68 6.53
CA ARG A 123 7.85 12.78 5.70
C ARG A 123 8.99 12.30 4.84
N TYR A 124 8.92 12.65 3.57
CA TYR A 124 9.94 12.35 2.57
C TYR A 124 10.52 13.62 1.97
N GLU A 125 11.83 13.62 1.69
CA GLU A 125 12.44 14.54 0.74
C GLU A 125 12.40 13.87 -0.64
N ILE A 126 11.66 14.45 -1.59
CA ILE A 126 11.46 13.92 -2.92
C ILE A 126 12.17 14.80 -3.94
N LYS A 127 13.02 14.18 -4.76
CA LYS A 127 13.77 14.79 -5.86
C LYS A 127 13.56 13.96 -7.13
N ALA A 128 13.88 14.50 -8.29
CA ALA A 128 13.87 13.72 -9.52
C ALA A 128 14.87 12.55 -9.42
N GLY A 129 14.37 11.32 -9.55
CA GLY A 129 15.14 10.09 -9.46
C GLY A 129 15.44 9.60 -8.04
N ALA A 130 14.94 10.25 -6.98
CA ALA A 130 15.19 9.83 -5.60
C ALA A 130 14.16 10.35 -4.60
N HIS A 131 13.85 9.52 -3.60
CA HIS A 131 13.09 9.94 -2.43
C HIS A 131 13.71 9.32 -1.16
N HIS A 132 13.78 10.10 -0.09
CA HIS A 132 14.37 9.69 1.19
C HIS A 132 13.41 9.99 2.33
N GLU A 133 13.21 9.02 3.21
CA GLU A 133 12.43 9.21 4.43
C GLU A 133 13.20 10.13 5.39
N ILE A 134 12.55 11.23 5.81
CA ILE A 134 13.10 12.24 6.74
C ILE A 134 12.48 12.07 8.14
N GLU A 135 11.15 11.85 8.20
CA GLU A 135 10.46 11.47 9.43
C GLU A 135 9.85 10.08 9.21
N PRO A 136 10.18 9.12 10.10
CA PRO A 136 9.68 7.75 9.97
C PRO A 136 8.17 7.68 10.20
N LEU A 137 7.55 6.68 9.62
CA LEU A 137 6.13 6.44 9.73
C LEU A 137 5.68 6.33 11.20
N ARG A 138 4.72 7.15 11.59
CA ARG A 138 4.14 7.20 12.95
C ARG A 138 2.67 7.58 12.93
N LEU A 139 2.02 7.48 14.08
CA LEU A 139 0.69 8.09 14.28
C LEU A 139 0.83 9.58 14.59
N ALA A 140 -0.07 10.37 14.04
CA ALA A 140 -0.19 11.80 14.27
C ALA A 140 -1.66 12.16 14.49
N ALA A 141 -1.91 13.16 15.33
CA ALA A 141 -3.25 13.66 15.59
C ALA A 141 -3.72 14.59 14.47
N LEU A 142 -5.05 14.69 14.29
CA LEU A 142 -5.68 15.62 13.34
C LEU A 142 -5.14 17.05 13.46
N ALA A 143 -4.93 17.54 14.70
CA ALA A 143 -4.46 18.90 14.95
C ALA A 143 -3.06 19.14 14.35
N GLU A 144 -2.16 18.16 14.42
CA GLU A 144 -0.82 18.26 13.85
C GLU A 144 -0.88 18.39 12.32
N ILE A 145 -1.65 17.50 11.67
CA ILE A 145 -1.76 17.54 10.20
C ILE A 145 -2.45 18.83 9.74
N SER A 146 -3.48 19.29 10.47
CA SER A 146 -4.16 20.56 10.18
C SER A 146 -3.21 21.77 10.29
N GLN A 147 -2.28 21.74 11.24
CA GLN A 147 -1.26 22.80 11.40
C GLN A 147 -0.28 22.78 10.21
N ARG A 148 0.15 21.60 9.76
CA ARG A 148 1.02 21.43 8.58
C ARG A 148 0.32 21.92 7.31
N ASP A 149 -0.96 21.55 7.11
CA ASP A 149 -1.76 22.03 5.97
C ASP A 149 -1.90 23.56 5.98
N ALA A 150 -2.21 24.15 7.15
CA ALA A 150 -2.31 25.59 7.31
C ALA A 150 -0.97 26.31 7.04
N ALA A 151 0.15 25.70 7.39
CA ALA A 151 1.50 26.20 7.10
C ALA A 151 1.88 26.09 5.61
N GLY A 152 1.05 25.45 4.79
CA GLY A 152 1.29 25.28 3.35
C GLY A 152 2.28 24.16 3.03
N GLU A 153 2.48 23.20 3.95
CA GLU A 153 3.30 22.04 3.69
C GLU A 153 2.61 21.14 2.64
N LYS A 154 3.41 20.46 1.83
CA LYS A 154 2.88 19.55 0.80
C LYS A 154 2.42 18.26 1.46
N ILE A 155 1.14 18.00 1.40
CA ILE A 155 0.51 16.81 1.97
C ILE A 155 -0.14 16.01 0.85
N VAL A 156 0.15 14.70 0.79
CA VAL A 156 -0.46 13.78 -0.17
C VAL A 156 -0.89 12.48 0.52
N GLY A 157 -1.92 11.83 -0.02
CA GLY A 157 -2.36 10.53 0.45
C GLY A 157 -3.73 10.15 -0.11
N PRO A 158 -4.20 8.92 0.17
CA PRO A 158 -5.51 8.47 -0.28
C PRO A 158 -6.63 9.25 0.41
N ASP A 159 -7.55 9.83 -0.38
CA ASP A 159 -8.75 10.54 0.05
C ASP A 159 -8.51 11.70 1.04
N ILE A 160 -7.25 12.12 1.18
CA ILE A 160 -6.81 13.07 2.22
C ILE A 160 -7.31 14.51 1.96
N GLY A 161 -7.62 14.84 0.72
CA GLY A 161 -8.18 16.14 0.33
C GLY A 161 -9.55 16.43 0.94
N SER A 162 -10.27 15.41 1.40
CA SER A 162 -11.53 15.57 2.14
C SER A 162 -11.32 16.10 3.57
N TRP A 163 -10.14 15.91 4.14
CA TRP A 163 -9.74 16.34 5.48
C TRP A 163 -8.99 17.66 5.46
N PHE A 164 -8.11 17.84 4.48
CA PHE A 164 -7.18 18.97 4.40
C PHE A 164 -7.30 19.64 3.03
N PRO A 165 -7.81 20.88 2.95
CA PRO A 165 -8.17 21.53 1.68
C PRO A 165 -7.00 21.77 0.72
N ARG A 166 -5.76 21.80 1.22
CA ARG A 166 -4.55 22.01 0.40
C ARG A 166 -3.86 20.70 0.04
N ALA A 167 -4.25 19.60 0.67
CA ALA A 167 -3.68 18.29 0.40
C ALA A 167 -4.15 17.73 -0.95
N ALA A 168 -3.28 16.98 -1.61
CA ALA A 168 -3.61 16.32 -2.87
C ALA A 168 -3.91 14.84 -2.65
N ASN A 169 -4.99 14.34 -3.27
CA ASN A 169 -5.27 12.92 -3.29
C ASN A 169 -4.24 12.20 -4.15
N LEU A 170 -3.58 11.22 -3.56
CA LEU A 170 -2.62 10.35 -4.22
C LEU A 170 -2.83 8.92 -3.72
N TYR A 171 -2.90 7.97 -4.64
CA TYR A 171 -3.14 6.57 -4.29
C TYR A 171 -1.90 5.73 -4.57
N PRO A 172 -1.57 4.76 -3.71
CA PRO A 172 -0.52 3.81 -4.01
C PRO A 172 -0.92 2.97 -5.23
N ASP A 173 0.07 2.58 -6.04
CA ASP A 173 -0.15 1.99 -7.35
C ASP A 173 0.68 0.72 -7.53
N ALA A 174 0.06 -0.35 -8.05
CA ALA A 174 0.70 -1.64 -8.19
C ALA A 174 1.88 -1.65 -9.18
N ALA A 175 1.86 -0.84 -10.24
CA ALA A 175 2.99 -0.76 -11.15
C ALA A 175 4.20 -0.08 -10.48
N VAL A 176 3.96 0.94 -9.65
CA VAL A 176 5.00 1.56 -8.83
C VAL A 176 5.54 0.56 -7.81
N LEU A 177 4.65 -0.16 -7.12
CA LEU A 177 5.02 -1.22 -6.17
C LEU A 177 5.91 -2.28 -6.84
N GLY A 178 5.54 -2.75 -8.04
CA GLY A 178 6.31 -3.73 -8.80
C GLY A 178 7.70 -3.24 -9.19
N ARG A 179 7.85 -1.97 -9.61
CA ARG A 179 9.17 -1.37 -9.87
C ARG A 179 10.02 -1.29 -8.61
N ARG A 180 9.44 -0.98 -7.46
CA ARG A 180 10.14 -0.98 -6.17
C ARG A 180 10.60 -2.39 -5.79
N ALA A 181 9.74 -3.40 -5.96
CA ALA A 181 10.06 -4.79 -5.70
C ALA A 181 11.22 -5.32 -6.54
N ARG A 182 11.33 -4.89 -7.79
CA ARG A 182 12.40 -5.32 -8.70
C ARG A 182 13.80 -5.02 -8.17
N ALA A 183 13.98 -3.91 -7.48
CA ALA A 183 15.26 -3.47 -6.93
C ALA A 183 15.63 -4.17 -5.61
N ARG A 184 14.78 -5.10 -5.13
CA ARG A 184 14.91 -5.75 -3.82
C ARG A 184 15.18 -7.25 -3.96
N SER A 185 15.84 -7.80 -2.95
CA SER A 185 16.13 -9.23 -2.84
C SER A 185 15.81 -9.79 -1.44
N ASP A 186 15.18 -8.98 -0.60
CA ASP A 186 14.75 -9.35 0.76
C ASP A 186 13.44 -10.14 0.73
N PHE A 187 13.47 -11.27 0.04
CA PHE A 187 12.33 -12.18 -0.03
C PHE A 187 12.00 -12.76 1.33
N ILE A 188 10.70 -12.87 1.60
CA ILE A 188 10.18 -13.40 2.84
C ILE A 188 9.21 -14.55 2.56
N SER A 189 9.06 -15.46 3.52
CA SER A 189 8.03 -16.50 3.45
C SER A 189 6.65 -15.92 3.80
N GLY A 190 5.59 -16.54 3.29
CA GLY A 190 4.23 -16.02 3.45
C GLY A 190 3.79 -15.87 4.91
N ASP A 191 4.25 -16.75 5.80
CA ASP A 191 3.97 -16.68 7.24
C ASP A 191 4.56 -15.42 7.92
N LYS A 192 5.55 -14.76 7.28
CA LYS A 192 6.17 -13.52 7.74
C LYS A 192 5.62 -12.25 7.06
N LEU A 193 4.71 -12.41 6.09
CA LEU A 193 4.01 -11.26 5.52
C LEU A 193 3.00 -10.72 6.53
N GLU A 194 3.29 -9.58 7.13
CA GLU A 194 2.45 -8.93 8.13
C GLU A 194 2.09 -7.51 7.70
N PRO A 195 0.84 -7.07 7.96
CA PRO A 195 0.46 -5.67 7.75
C PRO A 195 1.25 -4.73 8.66
N ILE A 196 1.51 -3.51 8.19
CA ILE A 196 2.08 -2.44 9.01
C ILE A 196 0.99 -1.89 9.92
N TYR A 197 1.03 -2.25 11.19
CA TYR A 197 0.16 -1.72 12.24
C TYR A 197 0.97 -0.96 13.28
N LEU A 198 0.70 0.34 13.41
CA LEU A 198 1.36 1.17 14.44
C LEU A 198 0.50 1.36 15.69
N ARG A 199 -0.78 0.99 15.62
CA ARG A 199 -1.68 1.09 16.76
C ARG A 199 -1.62 -0.21 17.56
N GLU A 200 -1.31 -0.09 18.84
CA GLU A 200 -1.43 -1.22 19.76
C GLU A 200 -2.89 -1.70 19.83
N THR A 201 -3.09 -2.99 19.65
CA THR A 201 -4.42 -3.61 19.78
C THR A 201 -4.79 -3.70 21.25
N ALA A 202 -5.45 -2.68 21.78
CA ALA A 202 -6.07 -2.76 23.10
C ALA A 202 -7.32 -3.65 23.01
N PHE A 203 -7.20 -4.91 23.34
CA PHE A 203 -8.34 -5.81 23.50
C PHE A 203 -9.13 -5.40 24.76
N LYS A 204 -10.30 -4.81 24.63
CA LYS A 204 -11.24 -4.71 25.72
C LYS A 204 -11.77 -6.12 26.02
N LYS A 205 -11.50 -6.62 27.22
CA LYS A 205 -12.07 -7.89 27.69
C LYS A 205 -13.59 -7.81 27.58
N ALA A 206 -14.19 -8.80 26.93
CA ALA A 206 -15.64 -8.86 26.84
C ALA A 206 -16.25 -8.85 28.27
N PRO A 207 -17.37 -8.14 28.49
CA PRO A 207 -18.04 -8.21 29.77
C PRO A 207 -18.43 -9.69 30.05
N PRO A 208 -18.45 -10.12 31.32
CA PRO A 208 -18.84 -11.48 31.65
C PRO A 208 -20.26 -11.75 31.14
N LEU A 209 -20.47 -12.95 30.62
CA LEU A 209 -21.79 -13.40 30.16
C LEU A 209 -22.81 -13.17 31.28
N ARG A 210 -23.93 -12.50 30.98
CA ARG A 210 -25.05 -12.43 31.89
C ARG A 210 -25.55 -13.85 32.12
N VAL A 211 -25.47 -14.33 33.34
CA VAL A 211 -26.18 -15.55 33.78
C VAL A 211 -27.66 -15.15 33.78
N ILE A 212 -28.44 -15.76 32.92
CA ILE A 212 -29.91 -15.67 32.95
C ILE A 212 -30.35 -16.70 33.98
N GLU A 213 -30.84 -16.23 35.13
CA GLU A 213 -31.55 -17.07 36.10
C GLU A 213 -32.93 -17.44 35.59
#